data_c920e7166257643d2a6ddea1485d336a
#
_entry.id   c920e7166257643d2a6ddea1485d336a
#
_cell.length_a   1.000
_cell.length_b   1.000
_cell.length_c   1.000
_cell.angle_alpha   90.00
_cell.angle_beta   90.00
_cell.angle_gamma   90.00
#
_symmetry.space_group_name_H-M   'P 1'
#
loop_
_entity.id
_entity.type
_entity.pdbx_description
1 polymer ?
#
loop_
_entity_poly.entity_id
_entity_poly.type
_entity_poly.pdbx_seq_one_letter_code
_entity_poly.pdbx_strand_id
1 'polypeptide(L)'
;MLGAANEICSEEFWLPSPGICVTLLAMLGLEQLAELLEPNRTAAKAHVREFPIGAKHFAFNSRPAIMGVVNLSADSWYRESVCLTAESAVRRGRVMCDQGAEIIDVGAESTLAQAARIEEAAQNSKLLPVIRALRESGILVSVETYQPSVTRACLEAGANILNLTGADRTDEVFHMVAAHDAAVIICYVQGRNVREVGDFDLSADPVMLMQDYFARQIEIARRNGVEKILLDPGLGFYYRNLQDSNVRVRHQMRVFLNTFRLRALGYPICHALPHAFEYFGEEVRCAEPFFAVLAALGKTDLFRTHEVPRIRAVLETLRVY
;
A
#
# COMPACT_ATOMS: atom_id res chain seq x y z
N MET A 1 -23.40 -9.34 61.05
CA MET A 1 -22.29 -10.24 60.85
C MET A 1 -21.84 -10.16 59.42
N LEU A 2 -20.62 -9.73 59.28
CA LEU A 2 -19.90 -9.42 58.06
C LEU A 2 -19.59 -10.67 57.22
N GLY A 3 -19.66 -10.57 55.91
CA GLY A 3 -19.11 -11.54 54.97
C GLY A 3 -18.79 -10.83 53.64
N ALA A 4 -17.63 -10.18 53.57
CA ALA A 4 -17.06 -9.65 52.33
C ALA A 4 -16.51 -10.83 51.52
N ALA A 5 -16.95 -10.98 50.30
CA ALA A 5 -16.31 -11.80 49.28
C ALA A 5 -15.53 -10.87 48.33
N ASN A 6 -14.22 -10.93 48.45
CA ASN A 6 -13.28 -10.43 47.48
C ASN A 6 -13.36 -11.31 46.22
N GLU A 7 -13.87 -10.82 45.14
CA GLU A 7 -13.61 -11.39 43.80
C GLU A 7 -12.33 -10.80 43.27
N ILE A 8 -11.33 -11.65 43.27
CA ILE A 8 -10.03 -11.41 42.64
C ILE A 8 -10.25 -11.50 41.13
N CYS A 9 -10.01 -10.39 40.45
CA CYS A 9 -9.93 -10.32 39.00
C CYS A 9 -8.76 -11.20 38.55
N SER A 10 -9.05 -12.36 37.97
CA SER A 10 -8.06 -13.23 37.38
C SER A 10 -7.64 -12.62 36.03
N GLU A 11 -6.42 -12.08 35.99
CA GLU A 11 -5.74 -11.79 34.75
C GLU A 11 -5.50 -13.10 33.99
N GLU A 12 -6.36 -13.43 33.04
CA GLU A 12 -6.07 -14.47 32.05
C GLU A 12 -5.01 -13.93 31.06
N PHE A 13 -3.76 -14.11 31.42
CA PHE A 13 -2.66 -14.02 30.47
C PHE A 13 -2.83 -15.13 29.42
N TRP A 14 -2.93 -14.74 28.17
CA TRP A 14 -2.91 -15.63 27.02
C TRP A 14 -1.63 -16.48 27.02
N LEU A 15 -1.74 -17.73 27.43
CA LEU A 15 -0.69 -18.74 27.25
C LEU A 15 -0.92 -19.45 25.90
N PRO A 16 0.09 -19.54 25.04
CA PRO A 16 -0.02 -20.31 23.81
C PRO A 16 -0.09 -21.81 24.10
N SER A 17 -0.83 -22.54 23.27
CA SER A 17 -1.01 -23.99 23.36
C SER A 17 0.31 -24.76 23.48
N PRO A 18 0.38 -25.85 24.27
CA PRO A 18 1.62 -26.60 24.50
C PRO A 18 2.03 -27.37 23.25
N GLY A 19 3.16 -27.02 22.66
CA GLY A 19 3.75 -27.77 21.54
C GLY A 19 4.69 -26.96 20.62
N ILE A 20 4.68 -25.63 20.71
CA ILE A 20 5.62 -24.81 19.95
C ILE A 20 6.72 -24.34 20.90
N CYS A 21 7.97 -24.68 20.59
CA CYS A 21 9.12 -24.08 21.26
C CYS A 21 9.05 -22.57 21.02
N VAL A 22 8.46 -21.86 21.98
CA VAL A 22 8.38 -20.39 21.97
C VAL A 22 9.80 -19.91 22.27
N THR A 23 10.60 -19.74 21.23
CA THR A 23 11.69 -18.78 21.31
C THR A 23 10.99 -17.47 21.69
N LEU A 24 11.24 -16.97 22.90
CA LEU A 24 10.73 -15.68 23.35
C LEU A 24 10.99 -14.69 22.20
N LEU A 25 9.91 -14.28 21.51
CA LEU A 25 10.01 -13.31 20.42
C LEU A 25 10.41 -12.01 21.09
N ALA A 26 11.69 -11.65 21.01
CA ALA A 26 12.15 -10.37 21.47
C ALA A 26 11.34 -9.26 20.79
N MET A 27 10.90 -8.28 21.56
CA MET A 27 10.29 -7.07 21.03
C MET A 27 11.28 -6.43 20.03
N LEU A 28 10.78 -5.85 18.95
CA LEU A 28 11.61 -5.10 18.01
C LEU A 28 12.36 -3.98 18.75
N GLY A 29 13.67 -4.04 18.74
CA GLY A 29 14.57 -3.10 19.41
C GLY A 29 15.66 -2.56 18.49
N LEU A 30 16.55 -1.74 19.05
CA LEU A 30 17.63 -1.11 18.29
C LEU A 30 18.65 -2.14 17.78
N GLU A 31 18.87 -3.23 18.52
CA GLU A 31 19.79 -4.31 18.14
C GLU A 31 19.33 -4.96 16.84
N GLN A 32 18.05 -5.32 16.73
CA GLN A 32 17.48 -5.93 15.53
C GLN A 32 17.52 -4.97 14.33
N LEU A 33 17.32 -3.67 14.55
CA LEU A 33 17.46 -2.67 13.51
C LEU A 33 18.92 -2.53 13.04
N ALA A 34 19.88 -2.58 13.96
CA ALA A 34 21.31 -2.55 13.63
C ALA A 34 21.73 -3.79 12.86
N GLU A 35 21.33 -5.00 13.30
CA GLU A 35 21.58 -6.26 12.60
C GLU A 35 21.03 -6.27 11.16
N LEU A 36 19.87 -5.64 10.93
CA LEU A 36 19.29 -5.49 9.61
C LEU A 36 20.06 -4.49 8.74
N LEU A 37 20.50 -3.39 9.31
CA LEU A 37 21.17 -2.30 8.59
C LEU A 37 22.62 -2.65 8.20
N GLU A 38 23.38 -3.28 9.11
CA GLU A 38 24.83 -3.50 8.94
C GLU A 38 25.18 -4.18 7.61
N PRO A 39 24.60 -5.34 7.23
CA PRO A 39 24.92 -6.00 5.96
C PRO A 39 24.38 -5.24 4.73
N ASN A 40 23.48 -4.28 4.93
CA ASN A 40 22.73 -3.60 3.86
C ASN A 40 23.05 -2.10 3.75
N ARG A 41 24.15 -1.61 4.34
CA ARG A 41 24.51 -0.18 4.38
C ARG A 41 24.55 0.48 2.99
N THR A 42 24.98 -0.24 1.96
CA THR A 42 25.01 0.27 0.58
C THR A 42 23.59 0.51 0.05
N ALA A 43 22.69 -0.45 0.23
CA ALA A 43 21.28 -0.30 -0.16
C ALA A 43 20.58 0.83 0.61
N ALA A 44 20.95 1.02 1.89
CA ALA A 44 20.40 2.12 2.70
C ALA A 44 20.77 3.53 2.16
N LYS A 45 21.78 3.64 1.31
CA LYS A 45 22.20 4.90 0.65
C LYS A 45 21.69 5.01 -0.78
N ALA A 46 20.91 4.04 -1.27
CA ALA A 46 20.41 4.06 -2.63
C ALA A 46 19.48 5.26 -2.88
N HIS A 47 19.70 5.92 -4.01
CA HIS A 47 18.83 6.95 -4.55
C HIS A 47 17.88 6.33 -5.57
N VAL A 48 16.67 6.86 -5.64
CA VAL A 48 15.65 6.47 -6.61
C VAL A 48 15.46 7.56 -7.65
N ARG A 49 14.85 7.22 -8.78
CA ARG A 49 14.48 8.17 -9.82
C ARG A 49 13.44 9.15 -9.29
N GLU A 50 13.60 10.41 -9.67
CA GLU A 50 12.64 11.48 -9.42
C GLU A 50 12.05 11.92 -10.75
N PHE A 51 10.73 12.14 -10.79
CA PHE A 51 10.04 12.48 -12.02
C PHE A 51 8.77 13.30 -11.75
N PRO A 52 8.30 14.04 -12.74
CA PRO A 52 6.99 14.70 -12.64
C PRO A 52 5.85 13.72 -12.89
N ILE A 53 4.74 13.91 -12.15
CA ILE A 53 3.44 13.31 -12.42
C ILE A 53 2.47 14.46 -12.67
N GLY A 54 1.92 14.55 -13.87
CA GLY A 54 1.25 15.76 -14.32
C GLY A 54 2.20 16.96 -14.23
N ALA A 55 1.74 18.07 -13.64
CA ALA A 55 2.57 19.28 -13.49
C ALA A 55 3.42 19.29 -12.20
N LYS A 56 3.32 18.27 -11.35
CA LYS A 56 3.99 18.23 -10.05
C LYS A 56 5.24 17.36 -10.10
N HIS A 57 6.39 17.91 -9.71
CA HIS A 57 7.63 17.15 -9.54
C HIS A 57 7.68 16.47 -8.16
N PHE A 58 8.07 15.19 -8.12
CA PHE A 58 8.21 14.40 -6.91
C PHE A 58 9.69 14.16 -6.61
N ALA A 59 10.19 14.79 -5.55
CA ALA A 59 11.57 14.69 -5.07
C ALA A 59 11.69 13.60 -3.99
N PHE A 60 11.50 12.35 -4.38
CA PHE A 60 11.42 11.18 -3.49
C PHE A 60 12.67 10.98 -2.61
N ASN A 61 13.84 11.44 -3.04
CA ASN A 61 15.05 11.31 -2.23
C ASN A 61 15.12 12.36 -1.11
N SER A 62 14.33 13.40 -1.17
CA SER A 62 14.29 14.49 -0.19
C SER A 62 13.07 14.40 0.72
N ARG A 63 11.93 13.98 0.17
CA ARG A 63 10.65 14.03 0.86
C ARG A 63 9.70 12.95 0.37
N PRO A 64 9.16 12.11 1.27
CA PRO A 64 8.09 11.21 0.90
C PRO A 64 6.81 11.97 0.57
N ALA A 65 5.95 11.35 -0.23
CA ALA A 65 4.64 11.86 -0.62
C ALA A 65 3.52 11.03 0.04
N ILE A 66 2.31 11.59 0.09
CA ILE A 66 1.11 10.93 0.64
C ILE A 66 0.08 10.77 -0.47
N MET A 67 -0.46 9.57 -0.60
CA MET A 67 -1.56 9.22 -1.49
C MET A 67 -2.77 8.80 -0.65
N GLY A 68 -3.84 9.60 -0.73
CA GLY A 68 -5.10 9.33 -0.02
C GLY A 68 -5.97 8.33 -0.80
N VAL A 69 -6.63 7.41 -0.09
CA VAL A 69 -7.46 6.36 -0.68
C VAL A 69 -8.93 6.68 -0.58
N VAL A 70 -9.65 6.56 -1.70
CA VAL A 70 -11.11 6.67 -1.81
C VAL A 70 -11.65 5.39 -2.45
N ASN A 71 -12.44 4.63 -1.69
CA ASN A 71 -13.03 3.38 -2.14
C ASN A 71 -14.46 3.59 -2.64
N LEU A 72 -14.73 3.17 -3.89
CA LEU A 72 -16.08 3.18 -4.49
C LEU A 72 -16.78 1.83 -4.40
N SER A 73 -16.17 0.84 -3.72
CA SER A 73 -16.74 -0.45 -3.43
C SER A 73 -17.30 -0.49 -2.01
N ALA A 74 -18.55 -0.95 -1.86
CA ALA A 74 -19.18 -1.15 -0.55
C ALA A 74 -18.50 -2.25 0.29
N ASP A 75 -17.75 -3.15 -0.37
CA ASP A 75 -17.08 -4.29 0.26
C ASP A 75 -15.66 -3.96 0.73
N SER A 76 -15.28 -2.68 0.78
CA SER A 76 -13.96 -2.29 1.28
C SER A 76 -13.80 -2.64 2.76
N TRP A 77 -12.62 -3.13 3.13
CA TRP A 77 -12.26 -3.41 4.53
C TRP A 77 -12.36 -2.17 5.42
N TYR A 78 -11.88 -1.05 4.94
CA TYR A 78 -11.92 0.20 5.67
C TYR A 78 -13.20 0.95 5.33
N ARG A 79 -14.28 0.65 6.06
CA ARG A 79 -15.63 1.16 5.78
C ARG A 79 -15.72 2.68 5.78
N GLU A 80 -14.91 3.36 6.59
CA GLU A 80 -14.87 4.82 6.66
C GLU A 80 -14.36 5.49 5.39
N SER A 81 -13.64 4.76 4.52
CA SER A 81 -13.17 5.26 3.22
C SER A 81 -14.18 5.05 2.08
N VAL A 82 -15.29 4.34 2.34
CA VAL A 82 -16.28 4.00 1.32
C VAL A 82 -17.10 5.23 0.94
N CYS A 83 -17.10 5.55 -0.34
CA CYS A 83 -17.89 6.61 -0.94
C CYS A 83 -18.81 6.00 -1.98
N LEU A 84 -20.10 5.91 -1.67
CA LEU A 84 -21.08 5.24 -2.55
C LEU A 84 -21.54 6.10 -3.72
N THR A 85 -21.28 7.41 -3.69
CA THR A 85 -21.63 8.34 -4.78
C THR A 85 -20.40 9.06 -5.30
N ALA A 86 -20.40 9.43 -6.58
CA ALA A 86 -19.31 10.21 -7.18
C ALA A 86 -19.09 11.54 -6.44
N GLU A 87 -20.18 12.22 -6.03
CA GLU A 87 -20.12 13.47 -5.28
C GLU A 87 -19.41 13.32 -3.94
N SER A 88 -19.75 12.27 -3.15
CA SER A 88 -19.09 11.98 -1.87
C SER A 88 -17.62 11.66 -2.06
N ALA A 89 -17.26 10.92 -3.12
CA ALA A 89 -15.89 10.57 -3.44
C ALA A 89 -15.06 11.81 -3.83
N VAL A 90 -15.59 12.67 -4.68
CA VAL A 90 -14.94 13.92 -5.07
C VAL A 90 -14.73 14.84 -3.87
N ARG A 91 -15.75 15.01 -3.03
CA ARG A 91 -15.64 15.80 -1.79
C ARG A 91 -14.56 15.21 -0.87
N ARG A 92 -14.56 13.89 -0.68
CA ARG A 92 -13.54 13.20 0.14
C ARG A 92 -12.14 13.43 -0.41
N GLY A 93 -11.94 13.28 -1.72
CA GLY A 93 -10.65 13.52 -2.38
C GLY A 93 -10.14 14.94 -2.19
N ARG A 94 -11.00 15.96 -2.34
CA ARG A 94 -10.65 17.37 -2.08
C ARG A 94 -10.22 17.58 -0.62
N VAL A 95 -11.00 17.07 0.34
CA VAL A 95 -10.66 17.16 1.77
C VAL A 95 -9.31 16.50 2.06
N MET A 96 -9.02 15.33 1.50
CA MET A 96 -7.73 14.66 1.67
C MET A 96 -6.57 15.49 1.10
N CYS A 97 -6.77 16.17 -0.03
CA CYS A 97 -5.75 17.08 -0.58
C CYS A 97 -5.49 18.27 0.35
N ASP A 98 -6.55 18.90 0.90
CA ASP A 98 -6.41 19.97 1.90
C ASP A 98 -5.71 19.49 3.17
N GLN A 99 -5.87 18.22 3.53
CA GLN A 99 -5.18 17.55 4.64
C GLN A 99 -3.72 17.19 4.36
N GLY A 100 -3.28 17.24 3.09
CA GLY A 100 -1.90 17.03 2.70
C GLY A 100 -1.65 15.84 1.77
N ALA A 101 -2.68 15.17 1.25
CA ALA A 101 -2.50 14.20 0.17
C ALA A 101 -2.06 14.92 -1.12
N GLU A 102 -1.10 14.33 -1.81
CA GLU A 102 -0.57 14.84 -3.07
C GLU A 102 -1.19 14.14 -4.28
N ILE A 103 -1.77 12.97 -4.05
CA ILE A 103 -2.42 12.09 -5.03
C ILE A 103 -3.66 11.51 -4.37
N ILE A 104 -4.72 11.31 -5.13
CA ILE A 104 -5.91 10.56 -4.69
C ILE A 104 -6.00 9.27 -5.50
N ASP A 105 -5.98 8.13 -4.79
CA ASP A 105 -6.13 6.80 -5.38
C ASP A 105 -7.58 6.34 -5.27
N VAL A 106 -8.19 6.02 -6.42
CA VAL A 106 -9.58 5.59 -6.49
C VAL A 106 -9.68 4.14 -6.96
N GLY A 107 -10.42 3.31 -6.21
CA GLY A 107 -10.69 1.92 -6.56
C GLY A 107 -12.19 1.62 -6.54
N ALA A 108 -12.68 0.87 -7.53
CA ALA A 108 -14.09 0.50 -7.64
C ALA A 108 -14.38 -0.96 -7.29
N GLU A 109 -13.35 -1.80 -7.18
CA GLU A 109 -13.46 -3.21 -6.79
C GLU A 109 -12.64 -3.46 -5.51
N SER A 110 -13.20 -4.25 -4.59
CA SER A 110 -12.48 -4.66 -3.38
C SER A 110 -11.43 -5.72 -3.73
N THR A 111 -10.24 -5.61 -3.13
CA THR A 111 -9.16 -6.60 -3.25
C THR A 111 -9.44 -7.90 -2.49
N LEU A 112 -10.49 -7.94 -1.68
CA LEU A 112 -10.90 -9.14 -0.94
C LEU A 112 -11.33 -10.26 -1.86
N ALA A 113 -10.78 -11.47 -1.68
CA ALA A 113 -11.09 -12.63 -2.50
C ALA A 113 -12.59 -13.00 -2.46
N GLN A 114 -13.25 -12.81 -1.32
CA GLN A 114 -14.68 -13.10 -1.11
C GLN A 114 -15.63 -11.98 -1.54
N ALA A 115 -15.14 -10.76 -1.81
CA ALA A 115 -16.00 -9.68 -2.29
C ALA A 115 -16.55 -10.00 -3.70
N ALA A 116 -17.70 -9.45 -4.04
CA ALA A 116 -18.27 -9.61 -5.38
C ALA A 116 -17.32 -9.05 -6.45
N ARG A 117 -17.17 -9.76 -7.56
CA ARG A 117 -16.52 -9.22 -8.76
C ARG A 117 -17.42 -8.16 -9.37
N ILE A 118 -16.82 -7.05 -9.76
CA ILE A 118 -17.56 -5.95 -10.39
C ILE A 118 -17.21 -5.94 -11.88
N GLU A 119 -18.24 -6.06 -12.72
CA GLU A 119 -18.10 -5.99 -14.18
C GLU A 119 -17.41 -4.70 -14.61
N GLU A 120 -16.59 -4.76 -15.65
CA GLU A 120 -15.77 -3.65 -16.14
C GLU A 120 -16.60 -2.39 -16.45
N ALA A 121 -17.79 -2.57 -17.07
CA ALA A 121 -18.71 -1.46 -17.33
C ALA A 121 -19.20 -0.77 -16.05
N ALA A 122 -19.45 -1.56 -15.01
CA ALA A 122 -19.87 -1.04 -13.71
C ALA A 122 -18.72 -0.36 -12.96
N GLN A 123 -17.48 -0.86 -13.08
CA GLN A 123 -16.29 -0.17 -12.57
C GLN A 123 -16.14 1.20 -13.28
N ASN A 124 -16.20 1.23 -14.60
CA ASN A 124 -16.10 2.45 -15.39
C ASN A 124 -17.19 3.48 -15.03
N SER A 125 -18.44 3.02 -14.84
CA SER A 125 -19.54 3.93 -14.46
C SER A 125 -19.31 4.64 -13.13
N LYS A 126 -18.58 4.02 -12.20
CA LYS A 126 -18.22 4.61 -10.90
C LYS A 126 -16.95 5.47 -10.98
N LEU A 127 -15.92 4.99 -11.67
CA LEU A 127 -14.59 5.62 -11.70
C LEU A 127 -14.56 6.89 -12.55
N LEU A 128 -15.12 6.86 -13.77
CA LEU A 128 -14.92 7.94 -14.74
C LEU A 128 -15.47 9.30 -14.28
N PRO A 129 -16.67 9.42 -13.67
CA PRO A 129 -17.14 10.69 -13.15
C PRO A 129 -16.25 11.26 -12.05
N VAL A 130 -15.73 10.39 -11.15
CA VAL A 130 -14.85 10.80 -10.05
C VAL A 130 -13.50 11.29 -10.59
N ILE A 131 -12.89 10.53 -11.51
CA ILE A 131 -11.61 10.90 -12.13
C ILE A 131 -11.73 12.29 -12.80
N ARG A 132 -12.73 12.49 -13.66
CA ARG A 132 -12.92 13.77 -14.38
C ARG A 132 -13.08 14.94 -13.41
N ALA A 133 -13.94 14.82 -12.40
CA ALA A 133 -14.21 15.90 -11.45
C ALA A 133 -13.01 16.23 -10.54
N LEU A 134 -12.21 15.23 -10.15
CA LEU A 134 -10.97 15.46 -9.42
C LEU A 134 -9.91 16.11 -10.33
N ARG A 135 -9.79 15.67 -11.58
CA ARG A 135 -8.87 16.27 -12.57
C ARG A 135 -9.22 17.72 -12.92
N GLU A 136 -10.51 18.04 -13.07
CA GLU A 136 -10.98 19.41 -13.24
C GLU A 136 -10.62 20.31 -12.05
N SER A 137 -10.49 19.74 -10.87
CA SER A 137 -10.03 20.44 -9.66
C SER A 137 -8.48 20.52 -9.55
N GLY A 138 -7.73 20.06 -10.57
CA GLY A 138 -6.27 20.06 -10.57
C GLY A 138 -5.64 18.98 -9.70
N ILE A 139 -6.42 18.02 -9.17
CA ILE A 139 -5.95 16.95 -8.29
C ILE A 139 -5.34 15.84 -9.14
N LEU A 140 -4.18 15.31 -8.71
CA LEU A 140 -3.58 14.13 -9.32
C LEU A 140 -4.36 12.88 -8.90
N VAL A 141 -4.74 12.07 -9.88
CA VAL A 141 -5.56 10.87 -9.68
C VAL A 141 -4.78 9.62 -10.05
N SER A 142 -4.73 8.67 -9.11
CA SER A 142 -4.35 7.28 -9.31
C SER A 142 -5.61 6.44 -9.42
N VAL A 143 -5.59 5.40 -10.25
CA VAL A 143 -6.68 4.42 -10.36
C VAL A 143 -6.16 3.01 -10.07
N GLU A 144 -6.80 2.33 -9.12
CA GLU A 144 -6.50 0.94 -8.79
C GLU A 144 -7.32 0.00 -9.67
N THR A 145 -6.65 -0.77 -10.52
CA THR A 145 -7.27 -1.83 -11.33
C THR A 145 -6.22 -2.79 -11.88
N TYR A 146 -6.66 -4.01 -12.23
CA TYR A 146 -5.88 -4.99 -13.01
C TYR A 146 -6.54 -5.27 -14.38
N GLN A 147 -7.64 -4.61 -14.71
CA GLN A 147 -8.40 -4.81 -15.94
C GLN A 147 -7.92 -3.85 -17.04
N PRO A 148 -7.45 -4.36 -18.21
CA PRO A 148 -6.94 -3.50 -19.28
C PRO A 148 -7.97 -2.53 -19.86
N SER A 149 -9.24 -2.94 -19.99
CA SER A 149 -10.31 -2.08 -20.50
C SER A 149 -10.63 -0.94 -19.52
N VAL A 150 -10.64 -1.20 -18.21
CA VAL A 150 -10.82 -0.18 -17.16
C VAL A 150 -9.61 0.76 -17.14
N THR A 151 -8.39 0.21 -17.25
CA THR A 151 -7.16 1.01 -17.38
C THR A 151 -7.27 2.02 -18.52
N ARG A 152 -7.63 1.55 -19.72
CA ARG A 152 -7.79 2.41 -20.91
C ARG A 152 -8.78 3.55 -20.66
N ALA A 153 -9.98 3.21 -20.20
CA ALA A 153 -11.04 4.20 -19.98
C ALA A 153 -10.64 5.24 -18.91
N CYS A 154 -9.95 4.82 -17.85
CA CYS A 154 -9.50 5.72 -16.79
C CYS A 154 -8.35 6.64 -17.24
N LEU A 155 -7.40 6.15 -18.03
CA LEU A 155 -6.32 6.97 -18.61
C LEU A 155 -6.89 8.00 -19.59
N GLU A 156 -7.84 7.60 -20.45
CA GLU A 156 -8.56 8.50 -21.35
C GLU A 156 -9.38 9.56 -20.59
N ALA A 157 -9.89 9.23 -19.40
CA ALA A 157 -10.55 10.19 -18.51
C ALA A 157 -9.59 11.13 -17.78
N GLY A 158 -8.26 10.95 -17.93
CA GLY A 158 -7.24 11.83 -17.41
C GLY A 158 -6.55 11.33 -16.11
N ALA A 159 -6.71 10.06 -15.74
CA ALA A 159 -5.93 9.50 -14.63
C ALA A 159 -4.42 9.68 -14.88
N ASN A 160 -3.67 10.07 -13.86
CA ASN A 160 -2.24 10.36 -13.95
C ASN A 160 -1.38 9.14 -13.61
N ILE A 161 -1.94 8.19 -12.86
CA ILE A 161 -1.24 7.03 -12.33
C ILE A 161 -2.15 5.82 -12.48
N LEU A 162 -1.59 4.71 -12.93
CA LEU A 162 -2.19 3.40 -12.80
C LEU A 162 -1.60 2.70 -11.57
N ASN A 163 -2.43 2.35 -10.60
CA ASN A 163 -2.08 1.44 -9.50
C ASN A 163 -2.43 0.01 -9.95
N LEU A 164 -1.42 -0.68 -10.52
CA LEU A 164 -1.60 -1.97 -11.18
C LEU A 164 -1.55 -3.12 -10.19
N THR A 165 -2.70 -3.70 -9.87
CA THR A 165 -2.86 -4.82 -8.92
C THR A 165 -2.95 -6.18 -9.61
N GLY A 166 -2.30 -6.35 -10.75
CA GLY A 166 -2.22 -7.59 -11.51
C GLY A 166 -0.90 -7.77 -12.23
N ALA A 167 -0.62 -9.02 -12.63
CA ALA A 167 0.59 -9.43 -13.34
C ALA A 167 0.33 -9.95 -14.75
N ASP A 168 -0.95 -10.07 -15.16
CA ASP A 168 -1.35 -10.51 -16.48
C ASP A 168 -1.41 -9.34 -17.47
N ARG A 169 -1.12 -9.62 -18.76
CA ARG A 169 -1.25 -8.67 -19.88
C ARG A 169 -0.47 -7.37 -19.67
N THR A 170 0.65 -7.43 -18.95
CA THR A 170 1.42 -6.24 -18.56
C THR A 170 1.99 -5.49 -19.75
N ASP A 171 2.36 -6.15 -20.86
CA ASP A 171 2.79 -5.48 -22.09
C ASP A 171 1.71 -4.54 -22.64
N GLU A 172 0.47 -4.99 -22.73
CA GLU A 172 -0.66 -4.16 -23.20
C GLU A 172 -0.93 -2.99 -22.25
N VAL A 173 -0.93 -3.28 -20.94
CA VAL A 173 -1.18 -2.25 -19.91
C VAL A 173 -0.09 -1.20 -19.92
N PHE A 174 1.18 -1.59 -19.96
CA PHE A 174 2.29 -0.64 -19.98
C PHE A 174 2.32 0.20 -21.26
N HIS A 175 1.95 -0.39 -22.41
CA HIS A 175 1.81 0.38 -23.65
C HIS A 175 0.76 1.49 -23.49
N MET A 176 -0.39 1.22 -22.86
CA MET A 176 -1.41 2.23 -22.59
C MET A 176 -0.92 3.31 -21.63
N VAL A 177 -0.23 2.92 -20.55
CA VAL A 177 0.37 3.86 -19.58
C VAL A 177 1.35 4.82 -20.28
N ALA A 178 2.24 4.28 -21.11
CA ALA A 178 3.21 5.08 -21.85
C ALA A 178 2.54 6.03 -22.85
N ALA A 179 1.51 5.57 -23.58
CA ALA A 179 0.77 6.38 -24.55
C ALA A 179 0.08 7.60 -23.93
N HIS A 180 -0.21 7.56 -22.61
CA HIS A 180 -0.85 8.67 -21.88
C HIS A 180 0.15 9.47 -21.00
N ASP A 181 1.46 9.22 -21.13
CA ASP A 181 2.49 9.82 -20.26
C ASP A 181 2.18 9.66 -18.75
N ALA A 182 1.46 8.59 -18.38
CA ALA A 182 1.07 8.30 -17.02
C ALA A 182 2.21 7.61 -16.25
N ALA A 183 2.14 7.64 -14.91
CA ALA A 183 2.96 6.81 -14.06
C ALA A 183 2.29 5.45 -13.81
N VAL A 184 3.07 4.46 -13.39
CA VAL A 184 2.54 3.18 -12.92
C VAL A 184 3.11 2.83 -11.55
N ILE A 185 2.25 2.35 -10.66
CA ILE A 185 2.62 1.64 -9.45
C ILE A 185 2.51 0.15 -9.77
N ILE A 186 3.64 -0.55 -9.79
CA ILE A 186 3.68 -1.99 -10.04
C ILE A 186 3.59 -2.70 -8.70
N CYS A 187 2.47 -3.37 -8.44
CA CYS A 187 2.28 -4.14 -7.22
C CYS A 187 2.89 -5.54 -7.36
N TYR A 188 3.58 -5.98 -6.29
CA TYR A 188 4.03 -7.37 -6.18
C TYR A 188 2.84 -8.29 -5.94
N VAL A 189 2.63 -9.24 -6.85
CA VAL A 189 1.53 -10.21 -6.81
C VAL A 189 2.07 -11.61 -7.09
N GLN A 190 1.92 -12.53 -6.14
CA GLN A 190 2.17 -13.96 -6.37
C GLN A 190 0.89 -14.64 -6.87
N GLY A 191 0.55 -14.38 -8.13
CA GLY A 191 -0.67 -14.82 -8.79
C GLY A 191 -0.90 -14.03 -10.06
N ARG A 192 -2.08 -14.21 -10.68
CA ARG A 192 -2.46 -13.47 -11.89
C ARG A 192 -2.85 -12.02 -11.57
N ASN A 193 -3.53 -11.84 -10.46
CA ASN A 193 -3.96 -10.54 -9.94
C ASN A 193 -4.21 -10.66 -8.43
N VAL A 194 -4.48 -9.55 -7.76
CA VAL A 194 -4.72 -9.46 -6.32
C VAL A 194 -5.85 -10.37 -5.80
N ARG A 195 -6.79 -10.75 -6.67
CA ARG A 195 -7.93 -11.63 -6.33
C ARG A 195 -7.63 -13.11 -6.56
N GLU A 196 -6.54 -13.43 -7.23
CA GLU A 196 -6.13 -14.78 -7.60
C GLU A 196 -4.71 -15.08 -7.11
N VAL A 197 -4.48 -14.79 -5.83
CA VAL A 197 -3.22 -15.04 -5.14
C VAL A 197 -3.17 -16.45 -4.53
N GLY A 198 -1.99 -17.04 -4.51
CA GLY A 198 -1.70 -18.33 -3.87
C GLY A 198 -1.24 -18.20 -2.42
N ASP A 199 -0.29 -19.03 -2.04
CA ASP A 199 0.44 -18.94 -0.78
C ASP A 199 1.70 -18.10 -0.99
N PHE A 200 2.05 -17.30 0.02
CA PHE A 200 3.29 -16.54 0.04
C PHE A 200 4.44 -17.43 0.53
N ASP A 201 5.59 -17.40 -0.12
CA ASP A 201 6.78 -18.10 0.38
C ASP A 201 7.37 -17.35 1.60
N LEU A 202 7.04 -17.83 2.79
CA LEU A 202 7.51 -17.27 4.06
C LEU A 202 8.91 -17.78 4.47
N SER A 203 9.44 -18.81 3.80
CA SER A 203 10.76 -19.37 4.09
C SER A 203 11.89 -18.54 3.49
N ALA A 204 11.63 -17.88 2.37
CA ALA A 204 12.59 -17.05 1.67
C ALA A 204 12.69 -15.62 2.26
N ASP A 205 13.76 -14.92 1.91
CA ASP A 205 13.85 -13.48 2.12
C ASP A 205 12.84 -12.77 1.19
N PRO A 206 11.80 -12.12 1.74
CA PRO A 206 10.73 -11.53 0.94
C PRO A 206 11.24 -10.46 -0.03
N VAL A 207 12.32 -9.76 0.33
CA VAL A 207 12.89 -8.72 -0.52
C VAL A 207 13.57 -9.32 -1.76
N MET A 208 14.24 -10.45 -1.64
CA MET A 208 14.85 -11.13 -2.80
C MET A 208 13.79 -11.60 -3.80
N LEU A 209 12.70 -12.19 -3.31
CA LEU A 209 11.57 -12.58 -4.17
C LEU A 209 10.99 -11.38 -4.92
N MET A 210 10.82 -10.26 -4.22
CA MET A 210 10.32 -9.03 -4.79
C MET A 210 11.29 -8.39 -5.78
N GLN A 211 12.60 -8.41 -5.51
CA GLN A 211 13.63 -7.87 -6.41
C GLN A 211 13.59 -8.56 -7.78
N ASP A 212 13.53 -9.88 -7.81
CA ASP A 212 13.47 -10.65 -9.06
C ASP A 212 12.18 -10.37 -9.84
N TYR A 213 11.06 -10.26 -9.13
CA TYR A 213 9.78 -9.91 -9.76
C TYR A 213 9.82 -8.49 -10.33
N PHE A 214 10.21 -7.51 -9.53
CA PHE A 214 10.26 -6.12 -9.98
C PHE A 214 11.27 -5.89 -11.10
N ALA A 215 12.44 -6.54 -11.06
CA ALA A 215 13.41 -6.44 -12.13
C ALA A 215 12.80 -6.83 -13.49
N ARG A 216 12.06 -7.95 -13.53
CA ARG A 216 11.35 -8.39 -14.75
C ARG A 216 10.25 -7.41 -15.18
N GLN A 217 9.42 -6.95 -14.23
CA GLN A 217 8.33 -6.03 -14.55
C GLN A 217 8.83 -4.65 -15.00
N ILE A 218 9.90 -4.15 -14.41
CA ILE A 218 10.56 -2.91 -14.82
C ILE A 218 11.10 -3.03 -16.26
N GLU A 219 11.71 -4.15 -16.60
CA GLU A 219 12.21 -4.40 -17.95
C GLU A 219 11.07 -4.36 -18.98
N ILE A 220 9.94 -5.04 -18.68
CA ILE A 220 8.75 -5.03 -19.54
C ILE A 220 8.19 -3.60 -19.66
N ALA A 221 8.04 -2.89 -18.55
CA ALA A 221 7.51 -1.53 -18.53
C ALA A 221 8.39 -0.58 -19.37
N ARG A 222 9.71 -0.64 -19.20
CA ARG A 222 10.65 0.20 -19.95
C ARG A 222 10.65 -0.12 -21.44
N ARG A 223 10.57 -1.39 -21.82
CA ARG A 223 10.49 -1.80 -23.23
C ARG A 223 9.22 -1.25 -23.89
N ASN A 224 8.14 -1.07 -23.12
CA ASN A 224 6.90 -0.46 -23.58
C ASN A 224 6.86 1.08 -23.44
N GLY A 225 7.98 1.71 -23.08
CA GLY A 225 8.11 3.18 -23.02
C GLY A 225 7.66 3.82 -21.71
N VAL A 226 7.43 3.05 -20.64
CA VAL A 226 7.05 3.61 -19.33
C VAL A 226 8.29 4.15 -18.63
N GLU A 227 8.32 5.44 -18.35
CA GLU A 227 9.42 6.12 -17.66
C GLU A 227 9.18 6.33 -16.16
N LYS A 228 7.90 6.47 -15.76
CA LYS A 228 7.47 6.86 -14.42
C LYS A 228 6.95 5.64 -13.68
N ILE A 229 7.83 4.93 -12.97
CA ILE A 229 7.54 3.66 -12.31
C ILE A 229 7.72 3.83 -10.80
N LEU A 230 6.76 3.34 -10.02
CA LEU A 230 6.85 3.11 -8.58
C LEU A 230 6.64 1.61 -8.32
N LEU A 231 7.18 1.10 -7.22
CA LEU A 231 7.09 -0.31 -6.84
C LEU A 231 6.31 -0.44 -5.54
N ASP A 232 5.32 -1.34 -5.48
CA ASP A 232 4.55 -1.61 -4.26
C ASP A 232 4.73 -3.07 -3.85
N PRO A 233 5.28 -3.36 -2.66
CA PRO A 233 5.43 -4.72 -2.12
C PRO A 233 4.13 -5.51 -1.90
N GLY A 234 2.95 -4.92 -2.10
CA GLY A 234 1.68 -5.64 -2.07
C GLY A 234 1.20 -6.03 -0.68
N LEU A 235 1.55 -5.27 0.36
CA LEU A 235 1.22 -5.59 1.75
C LEU A 235 -0.28 -5.45 2.10
N GLY A 236 -1.08 -4.88 1.21
CA GLY A 236 -2.55 -4.82 1.33
C GLY A 236 -3.27 -6.08 0.82
N PHE A 237 -2.55 -7.08 0.31
CA PHE A 237 -3.15 -8.27 -0.30
C PHE A 237 -3.25 -9.43 0.69
N TYR A 238 -4.29 -10.27 0.52
CA TYR A 238 -4.61 -11.36 1.44
C TYR A 238 -4.22 -12.71 0.81
N TYR A 239 -2.96 -13.11 1.00
CA TYR A 239 -2.50 -14.45 0.68
C TYR A 239 -3.13 -15.48 1.61
N ARG A 240 -3.33 -16.74 1.12
CA ARG A 240 -4.04 -17.78 1.87
C ARG A 240 -3.35 -18.15 3.17
N ASN A 241 -2.02 -18.21 3.18
CA ASN A 241 -1.22 -18.52 4.38
C ASN A 241 -0.85 -17.30 5.24
N LEU A 242 -1.34 -16.11 4.90
CA LEU A 242 -1.24 -14.89 5.72
C LEU A 242 -2.56 -14.53 6.42
N GLN A 243 -3.44 -15.52 6.64
CA GLN A 243 -4.69 -15.31 7.39
C GLN A 243 -4.45 -15.18 8.90
N ASP A 244 -3.45 -15.89 9.45
CA ASP A 244 -3.03 -15.69 10.84
C ASP A 244 -2.43 -14.29 11.02
N SER A 245 -2.96 -13.55 12.00
CA SER A 245 -2.61 -12.15 12.23
C SER A 245 -1.17 -11.96 12.64
N ASN A 246 -0.62 -12.88 13.49
CA ASN A 246 0.76 -12.80 13.93
C ASN A 246 1.73 -13.00 12.76
N VAL A 247 1.43 -13.99 11.90
CA VAL A 247 2.23 -14.29 10.71
C VAL A 247 2.18 -13.11 9.73
N ARG A 248 0.98 -12.60 9.46
CA ARG A 248 0.76 -11.47 8.55
C ARG A 248 1.44 -10.20 9.03
N VAL A 249 1.21 -9.79 10.26
CA VAL A 249 1.79 -8.55 10.82
C VAL A 249 3.30 -8.64 10.89
N ARG A 250 3.86 -9.78 11.30
CA ARG A 250 5.31 -10.01 11.29
C ARG A 250 5.89 -9.89 9.88
N HIS A 251 5.23 -10.48 8.88
CA HIS A 251 5.64 -10.37 7.47
C HIS A 251 5.61 -8.90 7.03
N GLN A 252 4.53 -8.17 7.30
CA GLN A 252 4.39 -6.76 6.96
C GLN A 252 5.50 -5.91 7.61
N MET A 253 5.75 -6.08 8.90
CA MET A 253 6.84 -5.37 9.60
C MET A 253 8.22 -5.68 8.99
N ARG A 254 8.49 -6.96 8.67
CA ARG A 254 9.76 -7.35 8.01
C ARG A 254 9.91 -6.67 6.65
N VAL A 255 8.86 -6.60 5.84
CA VAL A 255 8.91 -5.94 4.54
C VAL A 255 9.11 -4.44 4.71
N PHE A 256 8.35 -3.77 5.58
CA PHE A 256 8.52 -2.33 5.84
C PHE A 256 9.95 -1.98 6.20
N LEU A 257 10.53 -2.68 7.17
CA LEU A 257 11.89 -2.40 7.64
C LEU A 257 12.98 -2.74 6.60
N ASN A 258 12.69 -3.59 5.62
CA ASN A 258 13.61 -3.97 4.54
C ASN A 258 13.36 -3.23 3.21
N THR A 259 12.37 -2.35 3.15
CA THR A 259 11.96 -1.62 1.94
C THR A 259 13.14 -0.90 1.26
N PHE A 260 14.05 -0.31 2.03
CA PHE A 260 15.23 0.39 1.51
C PHE A 260 16.11 -0.48 0.60
N ARG A 261 16.06 -1.82 0.75
CA ARG A 261 16.80 -2.74 -0.11
C ARG A 261 16.21 -2.79 -1.53
N LEU A 262 14.89 -2.61 -1.68
CA LEU A 262 14.23 -2.52 -2.99
C LEU A 262 14.61 -1.25 -3.74
N ARG A 263 14.95 -0.16 -3.02
CA ARG A 263 15.40 1.10 -3.64
C ARG A 263 16.68 0.92 -4.48
N ALA A 264 17.45 -0.15 -4.25
CA ALA A 264 18.60 -0.51 -5.09
C ALA A 264 18.23 -0.77 -6.56
N LEU A 265 16.96 -1.04 -6.87
CA LEU A 265 16.42 -1.11 -8.24
C LEU A 265 16.33 0.28 -8.92
N GLY A 266 16.51 1.37 -8.17
CA GLY A 266 16.51 2.74 -8.66
C GLY A 266 15.14 3.36 -8.86
N TYR A 267 14.08 2.80 -8.27
CA TYR A 267 12.70 3.27 -8.38
C TYR A 267 12.08 3.54 -7.01
N PRO A 268 11.21 4.58 -6.87
CA PRO A 268 10.55 4.89 -5.62
C PRO A 268 9.57 3.79 -5.19
N ILE A 269 9.46 3.62 -3.87
CA ILE A 269 8.62 2.58 -3.26
C ILE A 269 7.34 3.20 -2.73
N CYS A 270 6.20 2.64 -3.16
CA CYS A 270 4.88 2.90 -2.62
C CYS A 270 4.53 1.82 -1.60
N HIS A 271 3.89 2.18 -0.51
CA HIS A 271 3.30 1.22 0.42
C HIS A 271 1.87 1.57 0.77
N ALA A 272 0.98 0.59 0.61
CA ALA A 272 -0.31 0.58 1.27
C ALA A 272 -0.11 0.30 2.77
N LEU A 273 -0.63 1.16 3.63
CA LEU A 273 -0.52 0.99 5.08
C LEU A 273 -1.61 0.04 5.58
N PRO A 274 -1.27 -1.03 6.34
CA PRO A 274 -2.23 -2.01 6.80
C PRO A 274 -2.95 -1.57 8.09
N HIS A 275 -4.03 -2.27 8.43
CA HIS A 275 -4.91 -1.91 9.54
C HIS A 275 -4.67 -2.73 10.81
N ALA A 276 -4.23 -3.99 10.70
CA ALA A 276 -3.99 -4.89 11.84
C ALA A 276 -5.13 -4.88 12.87
N PHE A 277 -6.38 -5.07 12.42
CA PHE A 277 -7.60 -5.00 13.24
C PHE A 277 -7.53 -5.84 14.51
N GLU A 278 -6.87 -6.98 14.46
CA GLU A 278 -6.76 -7.94 15.55
C GLU A 278 -5.94 -7.42 16.73
N TYR A 279 -5.04 -6.45 16.47
CA TYR A 279 -4.21 -5.82 17.51
C TYR A 279 -4.76 -4.48 17.97
N PHE A 280 -5.34 -3.71 17.06
CA PHE A 280 -5.80 -2.36 17.35
C PHE A 280 -7.29 -2.29 17.70
N GLY A 281 -8.09 -3.32 17.41
CA GLY A 281 -9.49 -3.40 17.77
C GLY A 281 -10.27 -2.15 17.33
N GLU A 282 -10.92 -1.48 18.26
CA GLU A 282 -11.67 -0.23 18.03
C GLU A 282 -10.76 0.94 17.62
N GLU A 283 -9.49 0.91 18.04
CA GLU A 283 -8.48 1.92 17.71
C GLU A 283 -7.77 1.64 16.35
N VAL A 284 -8.43 0.94 15.44
CA VAL A 284 -7.88 0.56 14.12
C VAL A 284 -7.29 1.72 13.34
N ARG A 285 -7.77 2.95 13.56
CA ARG A 285 -7.23 4.17 12.95
C ARG A 285 -5.80 4.51 13.41
N CYS A 286 -5.30 3.87 14.47
CA CYS A 286 -3.95 4.01 14.97
C CYS A 286 -2.97 3.02 14.31
N ALA A 287 -3.47 2.01 13.59
CA ALA A 287 -2.63 1.02 12.92
C ALA A 287 -1.78 1.64 11.80
N GLU A 288 -2.40 2.38 10.87
CA GLU A 288 -1.65 3.02 9.79
C GLU A 288 -0.54 3.96 10.30
N PRO A 289 -0.73 4.83 11.31
CA PRO A 289 0.34 5.61 11.93
C PRO A 289 1.50 4.76 12.48
N PHE A 290 1.21 3.64 13.14
CA PHE A 290 2.24 2.71 13.61
C PHE A 290 3.07 2.16 12.45
N PHE A 291 2.41 1.63 11.42
CA PHE A 291 3.11 1.11 10.24
C PHE A 291 3.83 2.19 9.44
N ALA A 292 3.34 3.43 9.46
CA ALA A 292 4.00 4.55 8.81
C ALA A 292 5.37 4.86 9.42
N VAL A 293 5.55 4.69 10.73
CA VAL A 293 6.87 4.81 11.37
C VAL A 293 7.83 3.75 10.82
N LEU A 294 7.41 2.48 10.75
CA LEU A 294 8.24 1.40 10.21
C LEU A 294 8.55 1.61 8.72
N ALA A 295 7.55 2.03 7.94
CA ALA A 295 7.70 2.36 6.52
C ALA A 295 8.68 3.51 6.30
N ALA A 296 8.64 4.55 7.14
CA ALA A 296 9.58 5.67 7.09
C ALA A 296 11.01 5.25 7.43
N LEU A 297 11.19 4.42 8.47
CA LEU A 297 12.49 3.82 8.79
C LEU A 297 13.04 2.98 7.63
N GLY A 298 12.17 2.27 6.92
CA GLY A 298 12.50 1.50 5.71
C GLY A 298 12.58 2.33 4.43
N LYS A 299 12.51 3.67 4.51
CA LYS A 299 12.62 4.59 3.36
C LYS A 299 11.55 4.43 2.29
N THR A 300 10.29 4.33 2.72
CA THR A 300 9.13 4.43 1.81
C THR A 300 9.06 5.83 1.21
N ASP A 301 8.77 5.91 -0.08
CA ASP A 301 8.72 7.16 -0.85
C ASP A 301 7.30 7.70 -1.05
N LEU A 302 6.31 6.82 -1.15
CA LEU A 302 4.89 7.15 -1.31
C LEU A 302 4.05 6.34 -0.31
N PHE A 303 3.36 7.03 0.60
CA PHE A 303 2.51 6.44 1.62
C PHE A 303 1.05 6.43 1.16
N ARG A 304 0.51 5.25 0.84
CA ARG A 304 -0.88 5.06 0.48
C ARG A 304 -1.71 4.80 1.74
N THR A 305 -2.66 5.69 2.05
CA THR A 305 -3.33 5.74 3.36
C THR A 305 -4.78 6.19 3.28
N HIS A 306 -5.59 5.74 4.23
CA HIS A 306 -6.94 6.25 4.51
C HIS A 306 -6.93 7.40 5.53
N GLU A 307 -5.85 7.54 6.30
CA GLU A 307 -5.69 8.44 7.44
C GLU A 307 -4.67 9.57 7.18
N VAL A 308 -4.87 10.31 6.08
CA VAL A 308 -3.94 11.35 5.60
C VAL A 308 -3.44 12.30 6.71
N PRO A 309 -4.29 12.89 7.59
CA PRO A 309 -3.80 13.80 8.63
C PRO A 309 -2.86 13.13 9.62
N ARG A 310 -3.13 11.86 9.96
CA ARG A 310 -2.32 11.10 10.92
C ARG A 310 -0.97 10.75 10.35
N ILE A 311 -0.95 10.31 9.07
CA ILE A 311 0.30 9.98 8.39
C ILE A 311 1.15 11.23 8.19
N ARG A 312 0.53 12.34 7.79
CA ARG A 312 1.22 13.63 7.70
C ARG A 312 1.87 13.99 9.04
N ALA A 313 1.14 13.89 10.15
CA ALA A 313 1.67 14.18 11.48
C ALA A 313 2.86 13.27 11.84
N VAL A 314 2.81 11.97 11.55
CA VAL A 314 3.93 11.03 11.74
C VAL A 314 5.16 11.49 10.95
N LEU A 315 4.99 11.77 9.65
CA LEU A 315 6.11 12.15 8.78
C LEU A 315 6.72 13.50 9.17
N GLU A 316 5.89 14.49 9.56
CA GLU A 316 6.36 15.78 10.06
C GLU A 316 7.11 15.64 11.39
N THR A 317 6.62 14.77 12.30
CA THR A 317 7.29 14.51 13.60
C THR A 317 8.65 13.84 13.39
N LEU A 318 8.74 12.84 12.51
CA LEU A 318 10.02 12.17 12.22
C LEU A 318 11.07 13.10 11.60
N ARG A 319 10.67 14.23 11.01
CA ARG A 319 11.59 15.23 10.45
C ARG A 319 12.22 16.15 11.48
N VAL A 320 11.67 16.20 12.68
CA VAL A 320 12.22 17.06 13.75
C VAL A 320 13.52 16.50 14.29
N TYR A 321 13.72 15.19 14.19
CA TYR A 321 14.95 14.51 14.56
C TYR A 321 16.06 14.78 13.56
#